data_ccb01e11ebe5b164d25af530f9d99500
#
_entry.id   ccb01e11ebe5b164d25af530f9d99500
#
_cell.length_a   1.000
_cell.length_b   1.000
_cell.length_c   1.000
_cell.angle_alpha   90.00
_cell.angle_beta   90.00
_cell.angle_gamma   90.00
#
_symmetry.space_group_name_H-M   'P 1'
#
loop_
_entity.id
_entity.type
_entity.pdbx_description
1 polymer ?
#
loop_
_entity_poly.entity_id
_entity_poly.type
_entity_poly.pdbx_seq_one_letter_code
_entity_poly.pdbx_strand_id
1 'polypeptide(L)'
;MEFGLLGPVEVTGEPTTAGRAHAPKAAKLRVVLAALLMRAGEVVSAPALIDELWPTDPPRTATTTLQVYVSQLRKMLCAADAEHGPRTLLTRPPGYTLQLGPARLDVAEFEQLHALGRAALAAGDPERAAALQRRALALWRG
;
A
#
# COMPACT_ATOMS: atom_id res chain seq x y z
N MET A 1 -2.26 -7.19 9.39
CA MET A 1 -2.72 -6.60 8.12
C MET A 1 -1.57 -6.57 7.13
N GLU A 2 -1.85 -6.91 5.91
CA GLU A 2 -0.87 -6.89 4.82
C GLU A 2 -1.41 -6.09 3.65
N PHE A 3 -0.54 -5.30 3.03
CA PHE A 3 -0.88 -4.53 1.84
C PHE A 3 -0.21 -5.14 0.62
N GLY A 4 -0.94 -5.28 -0.46
CA GLY A 4 -0.46 -5.80 -1.73
C GLY A 4 -0.50 -4.76 -2.83
N LEU A 5 0.66 -4.50 -3.44
CA LEU A 5 0.83 -3.65 -4.63
C LEU A 5 1.41 -4.42 -5.82
N LEU A 6 1.96 -5.61 -5.60
CA LEU A 6 2.54 -6.44 -6.65
C LEU A 6 1.45 -7.29 -7.30
N GLY A 7 0.56 -6.62 -7.99
CA GLY A 7 -0.66 -7.12 -8.58
C GLY A 7 -1.79 -6.15 -8.30
N PRO A 8 -3.06 -6.56 -8.39
CA PRO A 8 -4.18 -5.69 -7.99
C PRO A 8 -4.00 -5.23 -6.55
N VAL A 9 -4.28 -3.95 -6.29
CA VAL A 9 -4.17 -3.38 -4.94
C VAL A 9 -5.14 -4.08 -4.01
N GLU A 10 -4.63 -4.61 -2.91
CA GLU A 10 -5.47 -5.28 -1.91
C GLU A 10 -4.94 -5.07 -0.49
N VAL A 11 -5.84 -5.25 0.47
CA VAL A 11 -5.53 -5.24 1.90
C VAL A 11 -6.01 -6.58 2.46
N THR A 12 -5.11 -7.34 3.06
CA THR A 12 -5.45 -8.58 3.74
C THR A 12 -5.48 -8.33 5.25
N GLY A 13 -6.59 -8.69 5.87
CA GLY A 13 -6.79 -8.51 7.31
C GLY A 13 -6.02 -9.53 8.14
N GLU A 14 -6.28 -9.51 9.44
CA GLU A 14 -5.71 -10.48 10.37
C GLU A 14 -6.19 -11.91 10.06
N PRO A 15 -5.39 -12.93 10.36
CA PRO A 15 -5.77 -14.34 10.14
C PRO A 15 -7.11 -14.73 10.77
N THR A 16 -7.49 -14.04 11.85
CA THR A 16 -8.75 -14.27 12.57
C THR A 16 -9.99 -13.77 11.82
N THR A 17 -9.83 -12.91 10.84
CA THR A 17 -10.91 -12.39 10.01
C THR A 17 -11.08 -13.15 8.69
N ALA A 18 -10.76 -14.44 8.72
CA ALA A 18 -10.94 -15.40 7.63
C ALA A 18 -10.13 -15.10 6.34
N GLY A 19 -8.98 -14.43 6.46
CA GLY A 19 -8.05 -14.25 5.34
C GLY A 19 -8.65 -13.53 4.14
N ARG A 20 -9.75 -12.80 4.31
CA ARG A 20 -10.39 -12.08 3.23
C ARG A 20 -9.53 -10.90 2.80
N ALA A 21 -9.11 -10.93 1.55
CA ALA A 21 -8.53 -9.77 0.91
C ALA A 21 -9.64 -8.73 0.68
N HIS A 22 -9.38 -7.50 1.12
CA HIS A 22 -10.24 -6.36 0.83
C HIS A 22 -9.60 -5.54 -0.28
N ALA A 23 -10.30 -5.44 -1.40
CA ALA A 23 -9.85 -4.61 -2.52
C ALA A 23 -10.83 -3.46 -2.70
N PRO A 24 -10.34 -2.22 -2.85
CA PRO A 24 -11.22 -1.12 -3.20
C PRO A 24 -11.89 -1.41 -4.55
N LYS A 25 -13.22 -1.38 -4.57
CA LYS A 25 -13.98 -1.68 -5.80
C LYS A 25 -13.84 -0.58 -6.84
N ALA A 26 -13.78 0.68 -6.40
CA ALA A 26 -13.67 1.82 -7.30
C ALA A 26 -12.21 2.06 -7.68
N ALA A 27 -11.97 2.30 -8.98
CA ALA A 27 -10.62 2.56 -9.49
C ALA A 27 -9.96 3.76 -8.80
N LYS A 28 -10.72 4.81 -8.52
CA LYS A 28 -10.18 6.01 -7.85
C LYS A 28 -9.72 5.71 -6.42
N LEU A 29 -10.42 4.85 -5.69
CA LEU A 29 -9.99 4.41 -4.35
C LEU A 29 -8.68 3.65 -4.42
N ARG A 30 -8.50 2.80 -5.43
CA ARG A 30 -7.24 2.07 -5.63
C ARG A 30 -6.07 3.02 -5.90
N VAL A 31 -6.30 4.09 -6.67
CA VAL A 31 -5.28 5.10 -6.95
C VAL A 31 -4.83 5.80 -5.67
N VAL A 32 -5.77 6.24 -4.84
CA VAL A 32 -5.45 6.91 -3.57
C VAL A 32 -4.66 5.96 -2.65
N LEU A 33 -5.13 4.74 -2.49
CA LEU A 33 -4.46 3.76 -1.62
C LEU A 33 -3.04 3.45 -2.14
N ALA A 34 -2.88 3.22 -3.44
CA ALA A 34 -1.58 2.95 -4.04
C ALA A 34 -0.61 4.12 -3.86
N ALA A 35 -1.08 5.36 -4.09
CA ALA A 35 -0.24 6.55 -3.93
C ALA A 35 0.26 6.71 -2.49
N LEU A 36 -0.62 6.45 -1.51
CA LEU A 36 -0.26 6.50 -0.09
C LEU A 36 0.70 5.36 0.29
N LEU A 37 0.49 4.15 -0.22
CA LEU A 37 1.35 3.00 0.03
C LEU A 37 2.75 3.18 -0.55
N MET A 38 2.85 3.77 -1.74
CA MET A 38 4.15 4.04 -2.38
C MET A 38 4.99 5.04 -1.56
N ARG A 39 4.35 5.83 -0.73
CA ARG A 39 4.98 6.82 0.16
C ARG A 39 4.64 6.55 1.63
N ALA A 40 4.52 5.28 2.00
CA ALA A 40 4.16 4.91 3.36
C ALA A 40 5.09 5.58 4.38
N GLY A 41 4.50 6.15 5.43
CA GLY A 41 5.24 6.89 6.45
C GLY A 41 5.47 8.36 6.14
N GLU A 42 5.22 8.81 4.90
CA GLU A 42 5.37 10.20 4.49
C GLU A 42 3.99 10.86 4.35
N VAL A 43 3.97 12.19 4.49
CA VAL A 43 2.76 12.96 4.21
C VAL A 43 2.66 13.19 2.70
N VAL A 44 1.56 12.76 2.10
CA VAL A 44 1.23 13.04 0.71
C VAL A 44 0.20 14.19 0.70
N SER A 45 0.53 15.30 0.04
CA SER A 45 -0.33 16.47 0.04
C SER A 45 -1.65 16.20 -0.69
N ALA A 46 -2.71 16.90 -0.28
CA ALA A 46 -4.00 16.80 -0.98
C ALA A 46 -3.89 17.18 -2.47
N PRO A 47 -3.19 18.27 -2.84
CA PRO A 47 -2.97 18.56 -4.27
C PRO A 47 -2.26 17.43 -5.02
N ALA A 48 -1.26 16.78 -4.41
CA ALA A 48 -0.55 15.66 -5.05
C ALA A 48 -1.49 14.47 -5.29
N LEU A 49 -2.36 14.14 -4.33
CA LEU A 49 -3.35 13.07 -4.49
C LEU A 49 -4.39 13.44 -5.55
N ILE A 50 -4.81 14.69 -5.61
CA ILE A 50 -5.73 15.18 -6.64
C ILE A 50 -5.11 15.06 -8.03
N ASP A 51 -3.84 15.39 -8.17
CA ASP A 51 -3.11 15.24 -9.43
C ASP A 51 -3.03 13.79 -9.90
N GLU A 52 -2.87 12.85 -8.97
CA GLU A 52 -2.89 11.43 -9.28
C GLU A 52 -4.27 10.95 -9.71
N LEU A 53 -5.33 11.46 -9.08
CA LEU A 53 -6.71 11.09 -9.38
C LEU A 53 -7.21 11.69 -10.70
N TRP A 54 -6.86 12.94 -10.97
CA TRP A 54 -7.28 13.70 -12.15
C TRP A 54 -6.07 14.43 -12.76
N PRO A 55 -5.28 13.74 -13.59
CA PRO A 55 -4.05 14.32 -14.11
C PRO A 55 -4.22 15.57 -14.98
N THR A 56 -5.38 15.72 -15.64
CA THR A 56 -5.58 16.80 -16.64
C THR A 56 -6.68 17.78 -16.30
N ASP A 57 -7.75 17.36 -15.64
CA ASP A 57 -8.93 18.20 -15.45
C ASP A 57 -9.65 17.82 -14.16
N PRO A 58 -9.16 18.30 -13.01
CA PRO A 58 -9.81 18.00 -11.74
C PRO A 58 -11.19 18.68 -11.65
N PRO A 59 -12.21 17.98 -11.10
CA PRO A 59 -13.50 18.59 -10.87
C PRO A 59 -13.41 19.69 -9.81
N ARG A 60 -14.37 20.62 -9.80
CA ARG A 60 -14.45 21.66 -8.76
C ARG A 60 -14.59 21.08 -7.36
N THR A 61 -15.17 19.89 -7.26
CA THR A 61 -15.38 19.16 -6.00
C THR A 61 -14.22 18.23 -5.66
N ALA A 62 -13.06 18.37 -6.29
CA ALA A 62 -11.94 17.46 -6.12
C ALA A 62 -11.54 17.26 -4.66
N THR A 63 -11.44 18.35 -3.88
CA THR A 63 -11.07 18.28 -2.47
C THR A 63 -12.12 17.51 -1.65
N THR A 64 -13.41 17.81 -1.85
CA THR A 64 -14.49 17.11 -1.16
C THR A 64 -14.55 15.63 -1.56
N THR A 65 -14.38 15.36 -2.85
CA THR A 65 -14.36 13.98 -3.36
C THR A 65 -13.19 13.19 -2.79
N LEU A 66 -12.02 13.80 -2.67
CA LEU A 66 -10.86 13.17 -2.03
C LEU A 66 -11.17 12.83 -0.57
N GLN A 67 -11.81 13.74 0.18
CA GLN A 67 -12.21 13.47 1.56
C GLN A 67 -13.17 12.28 1.67
N VAL A 68 -14.10 12.13 0.72
CA VAL A 68 -15.01 10.98 0.65
C VAL A 68 -14.22 9.69 0.42
N TYR A 69 -13.28 9.71 -0.50
CA TYR A 69 -12.43 8.54 -0.78
C TYR A 69 -11.60 8.15 0.44
N VAL A 70 -11.00 9.11 1.12
CA VAL A 70 -10.25 8.86 2.35
C VAL A 70 -11.13 8.22 3.43
N SER A 71 -12.36 8.74 3.59
CA SER A 71 -13.34 8.19 4.53
C SER A 71 -13.69 6.72 4.19
N GLN A 72 -13.89 6.42 2.92
CA GLN A 72 -14.18 5.05 2.47
C GLN A 72 -13.00 4.11 2.70
N LEU A 73 -11.78 4.57 2.44
CA LEU A 73 -10.57 3.79 2.71
C LEU A 73 -10.41 3.51 4.21
N ARG A 74 -10.67 4.50 5.06
CA ARG A 74 -10.64 4.31 6.51
C ARG A 74 -11.60 3.24 6.98
N LYS A 75 -12.82 3.24 6.44
CA LYS A 75 -13.82 2.20 6.76
C LYS A 75 -13.33 0.82 6.34
N MET A 76 -12.74 0.72 5.17
CA MET A 76 -12.19 -0.54 4.67
C MET A 76 -11.04 -1.03 5.56
N LEU A 77 -10.14 -0.15 5.96
CA LEU A 77 -9.02 -0.49 6.83
C LEU A 77 -9.49 -0.94 8.22
N CYS A 78 -10.50 -0.27 8.78
CA CYS A 78 -11.09 -0.68 10.05
C CYS A 78 -11.80 -2.03 9.95
N ALA A 79 -12.42 -2.34 8.81
CA ALA A 79 -13.04 -3.64 8.57
C ALA A 79 -11.99 -4.75 8.43
N ALA A 80 -10.83 -4.43 7.83
CA ALA A 80 -9.73 -5.40 7.69
C ALA A 80 -9.00 -5.67 9.01
N ASP A 81 -8.83 -4.65 9.83
CA ASP A 81 -8.11 -4.73 11.11
C ASP A 81 -8.71 -3.70 12.08
N ALA A 82 -9.55 -4.17 12.98
CA ALA A 82 -10.26 -3.30 13.92
C ALA A 82 -9.33 -2.62 14.92
N GLU A 83 -8.20 -3.24 15.25
CA GLU A 83 -7.24 -2.68 16.21
C GLU A 83 -6.34 -1.62 15.57
N HIS A 84 -5.73 -1.92 14.43
CA HIS A 84 -4.73 -1.07 13.79
C HIS A 84 -5.31 -0.17 12.71
N GLY A 85 -6.42 -0.55 12.09
CA GLY A 85 -7.06 0.21 11.01
C GLY A 85 -7.30 1.67 11.33
N PRO A 86 -7.83 2.03 12.53
CA PRO A 86 -8.05 3.44 12.89
C PRO A 86 -6.79 4.31 12.95
N ARG A 87 -5.62 3.70 13.09
CA ARG A 87 -4.33 4.40 13.17
C ARG A 87 -3.52 4.34 11.88
N THR A 88 -4.06 3.73 10.85
CA THR A 88 -3.32 3.46 9.61
C THR A 88 -3.36 4.66 8.66
N LEU A 89 -4.52 5.21 8.40
CA LEU A 89 -4.68 6.36 7.50
C LEU A 89 -5.02 7.61 8.29
N LEU A 90 -4.07 8.52 8.40
CA LEU A 90 -4.17 9.69 9.25
C LEU A 90 -4.20 10.98 8.43
N THR A 91 -4.97 11.95 8.92
CA THR A 91 -4.92 13.31 8.40
C THR A 91 -3.70 14.02 9.00
N ARG A 92 -2.82 14.49 8.13
CA ARG A 92 -1.65 15.29 8.50
C ARG A 92 -1.53 16.44 7.52
N PRO A 93 -1.86 17.68 7.91
CA PRO A 93 -1.71 18.81 6.99
C PRO A 93 -0.29 18.86 6.38
N PRO A 94 -0.16 19.10 5.07
CA PRO A 94 -1.20 19.51 4.10
C PRO A 94 -1.93 18.36 3.40
N GLY A 95 -1.96 17.17 3.95
CA GLY A 95 -2.62 16.03 3.32
C GLY A 95 -2.84 14.86 4.25
N TYR A 96 -2.42 13.68 3.82
CA TYR A 96 -2.66 12.42 4.50
C TYR A 96 -1.38 11.58 4.54
N THR A 97 -1.29 10.71 5.53
CA THR A 97 -0.19 9.76 5.63
C THR A 97 -0.72 8.37 5.96
N LEU A 98 -0.12 7.35 5.37
CA LEU A 98 -0.41 5.97 5.69
C LEU A 98 0.73 5.42 6.54
N GLN A 99 0.40 5.05 7.78
CA GLN A 99 1.34 4.48 8.72
C GLN A 99 1.18 2.97 8.74
N LEU A 100 2.20 2.25 8.31
CA LEU A 100 2.12 0.78 8.24
C LEU A 100 2.05 0.15 9.64
N GLY A 101 2.75 0.72 10.63
CA GLY A 101 2.84 0.11 11.95
C GLY A 101 3.33 -1.34 11.82
N PRO A 102 2.59 -2.32 12.40
CA PRO A 102 2.93 -3.73 12.26
C PRO A 102 2.53 -4.34 10.91
N ALA A 103 1.84 -3.59 10.04
CA ALA A 103 1.39 -4.10 8.74
C ALA A 103 2.56 -4.34 7.80
N ARG A 104 2.40 -5.30 6.90
CA ARG A 104 3.41 -5.66 5.90
C ARG A 104 3.00 -5.09 4.53
N LEU A 105 4.00 -4.70 3.76
CA LEU A 105 3.84 -4.21 2.40
C LEU A 105 4.69 -5.06 1.47
N ASP A 106 4.07 -5.70 0.48
CA ASP A 106 4.76 -6.65 -0.40
C ASP A 106 5.88 -6.01 -1.22
N VAL A 107 5.72 -4.77 -1.68
CA VAL A 107 6.78 -4.04 -2.39
C VAL A 107 8.02 -3.87 -1.50
N ALA A 108 7.84 -3.48 -0.25
CA ALA A 108 8.96 -3.32 0.68
C ALA A 108 9.66 -4.66 0.95
N GLU A 109 8.89 -5.73 1.10
CA GLU A 109 9.42 -7.08 1.27
C GLU A 109 10.17 -7.54 0.02
N PHE A 110 9.61 -7.28 -1.17
CA PHE A 110 10.27 -7.57 -2.43
C PHE A 110 11.61 -6.85 -2.55
N GLU A 111 11.65 -5.55 -2.28
CA GLU A 111 12.88 -4.75 -2.35
C GLU A 111 13.94 -5.27 -1.39
N GLN A 112 13.54 -5.64 -0.18
CA GLN A 112 14.45 -6.20 0.82
C GLN A 112 15.03 -7.54 0.36
N LEU A 113 14.20 -8.45 -0.13
CA LEU A 113 14.65 -9.75 -0.64
C LEU A 113 15.58 -9.59 -1.85
N HIS A 114 15.25 -8.65 -2.74
CA HIS A 114 16.08 -8.36 -3.90
C HIS A 114 17.46 -7.82 -3.50
N ALA A 115 17.52 -6.89 -2.55
CA ALA A 115 18.78 -6.35 -2.04
C ALA A 115 19.62 -7.43 -1.36
N LEU A 116 19.02 -8.30 -0.55
CA LEU A 116 19.70 -9.43 0.08
C LEU A 116 20.24 -10.41 -0.97
N GLY A 117 19.47 -10.67 -2.04
CA GLY A 117 19.91 -11.53 -3.14
C GLY A 117 21.12 -10.96 -3.86
N ARG A 118 21.14 -9.66 -4.12
CA ARG A 118 22.29 -8.99 -4.73
C ARG A 118 23.52 -9.04 -3.83
N ALA A 119 23.35 -8.84 -2.53
CA ALA A 119 24.42 -8.93 -1.55
C ALA A 119 25.00 -10.35 -1.47
N ALA A 120 24.15 -11.38 -1.51
CA ALA A 120 24.58 -12.78 -1.51
C ALA A 120 25.39 -13.11 -2.77
N LEU A 121 24.97 -12.62 -3.94
CA LEU A 121 25.72 -12.82 -5.18
C LEU A 121 27.08 -12.14 -5.11
N ALA A 122 27.16 -10.93 -4.62
CA ALA A 122 28.44 -10.20 -4.45
C ALA A 122 29.36 -10.89 -3.45
N ALA A 123 28.81 -11.60 -2.46
CA ALA A 123 29.57 -12.37 -1.47
C ALA A 123 30.01 -13.75 -1.99
N GLY A 124 29.67 -14.10 -3.23
CA GLY A 124 30.06 -15.37 -3.84
C GLY A 124 29.16 -16.54 -3.45
N ASP A 125 27.89 -16.27 -3.06
CA ASP A 125 26.90 -17.30 -2.74
C ASP A 125 25.73 -17.25 -3.74
N PRO A 126 25.90 -17.82 -4.96
CA PRO A 126 24.88 -17.78 -5.98
C PRO A 126 23.63 -18.62 -5.64
N GLU A 127 23.77 -19.67 -4.87
CA GLU A 127 22.62 -20.50 -4.46
C GLU A 127 21.68 -19.74 -3.54
N ARG A 128 22.23 -19.04 -2.55
CA ARG A 128 21.46 -18.19 -1.65
C ARG A 128 20.84 -17.02 -2.42
N ALA A 129 21.58 -16.41 -3.35
CA ALA A 129 21.08 -15.33 -4.19
C ALA A 129 19.87 -15.80 -4.99
N ALA A 130 19.95 -16.97 -5.64
CA ALA A 130 18.85 -17.54 -6.41
C ALA A 130 17.62 -17.84 -5.53
N ALA A 131 17.82 -18.38 -4.33
CA ALA A 131 16.73 -18.66 -3.40
C ALA A 131 16.02 -17.38 -2.97
N LEU A 132 16.75 -16.32 -2.64
CA LEU A 132 16.19 -15.03 -2.24
C LEU A 132 15.44 -14.36 -3.39
N GLN A 133 15.97 -14.43 -4.61
CA GLN A 133 15.28 -13.86 -5.78
C GLN A 133 13.99 -14.63 -6.10
N ARG A 134 13.99 -15.95 -5.97
CA ARG A 134 12.76 -16.74 -6.13
C ARG A 134 11.69 -16.37 -5.12
N ARG A 135 12.09 -16.15 -3.85
CA ARG A 135 11.16 -15.67 -2.81
C ARG A 135 10.59 -14.29 -3.15
N ALA A 136 11.43 -13.39 -3.66
CA ALA A 136 10.99 -12.06 -4.09
C ALA A 136 9.95 -12.17 -5.23
N LEU A 137 10.24 -12.97 -6.25
CA LEU A 137 9.34 -13.15 -7.39
C LEU A 137 8.01 -13.83 -7.00
N ALA A 138 8.01 -14.66 -5.96
CA ALA A 138 6.79 -15.29 -5.46
C ALA A 138 5.78 -14.29 -4.87
N LEU A 139 6.20 -13.06 -4.55
CA LEU A 139 5.30 -12.01 -4.07
C LEU A 139 4.45 -11.39 -5.19
N TRP A 140 4.85 -11.56 -6.44
CA TRP A 140 4.09 -11.06 -7.58
C TRP A 140 2.81 -11.90 -7.78
N ARG A 141 1.67 -11.22 -7.90
CA ARG A 141 0.36 -11.85 -8.01
C ARG A 141 -0.28 -11.71 -9.39
N GLY A 142 0.32 -10.89 -10.23
CA GLY A 142 -0.32 -10.67 -11.50
C GLY A 142 0.52 -10.04 -12.58
#